data_fd22c52220a6ab077da6c0759d29de49
#
_entry.id   fd22c52220a6ab077da6c0759d29de49
#
_cell.length_a   1.000
_cell.length_b   1.000
_cell.length_c   1.000
_cell.angle_alpha   90.00
_cell.angle_beta   90.00
_cell.angle_gamma   90.00
#
_symmetry.space_group_name_H-M   'P 1'
#
loop_
_entity.id
_entity.type
_entity.pdbx_description
1 polymer ?
#
loop_
_entity_poly.entity_id
_entity_poly.type
_entity_poly.pdbx_seq_one_letter_code
_entity_poly.pdbx_strand_id
1 'polypeptide(L)'
;MLLAGLYFFLQPNLHAASGSSNVKFGIAPTSASARAMAHFKENFAWVQEVTWFNEPDNMYCVFHQGNMVNRVFYDEHGYWQYTLISYPPSSLTKTIKEKILNNFGGYKITYVNEIRSENYEPVYMISMENEDNIKIIRISGDDMQVKQDLKKG
;
A
#
# COMPACT_ATOMS: atom_id res chain seq x y z
N MET A 1 19.56 -1.09 -2.37
CA MET A 1 19.52 -1.99 -1.21
C MET A 1 18.47 -1.49 -0.22
N LEU A 2 17.18 -1.48 -0.61
CA LEU A 2 16.09 -0.82 0.16
C LEU A 2 14.81 -1.67 0.19
N LEU A 3 14.93 -3.00 0.19
CA LEU A 3 13.80 -3.93 0.18
C LEU A 3 13.60 -4.70 1.50
N ALA A 4 14.43 -4.49 2.51
CA ALA A 4 14.35 -5.23 3.78
C ALA A 4 13.23 -4.75 4.72
N GLY A 5 12.74 -3.52 4.56
CA GLY A 5 11.72 -2.93 5.43
C GLY A 5 10.27 -3.26 5.08
N LEU A 6 10.01 -3.80 3.87
CA LEU A 6 8.65 -3.99 3.38
C LEU A 6 7.94 -5.25 3.93
N TYR A 7 8.66 -6.16 4.54
CA TYR A 7 8.10 -7.44 5.02
C TYR A 7 7.21 -7.32 6.26
N PHE A 8 7.32 -6.24 7.02
CA PHE A 8 6.57 -6.08 8.28
C PHE A 8 5.12 -5.60 8.10
N PHE A 9 4.76 -5.06 6.92
CA PHE A 9 3.42 -4.47 6.70
C PHE A 9 2.41 -5.38 6.00
N LEU A 10 2.75 -6.64 5.73
CA LEU A 10 1.90 -7.57 4.98
C LEU A 10 0.99 -8.46 5.85
N GLN A 11 0.92 -8.20 7.15
CA GLN A 11 -0.07 -8.86 8.00
C GLN A 11 -1.42 -8.15 7.83
N PRO A 12 -2.48 -8.83 7.42
CA PRO A 12 -3.83 -8.28 7.50
C PRO A 12 -4.24 -8.29 8.98
N ASN A 13 -3.81 -7.30 9.74
CA ASN A 13 -4.43 -7.04 11.04
C ASN A 13 -5.82 -6.44 10.78
N LEU A 14 -6.79 -7.32 10.69
CA LEU A 14 -8.21 -7.03 10.87
C LEU A 14 -8.47 -6.60 12.33
N HIS A 15 -7.98 -5.42 12.70
CA HIS A 15 -8.55 -4.69 13.81
C HIS A 15 -9.23 -3.47 13.23
N ALA A 16 -10.55 -3.58 13.12
CA ALA A 16 -11.42 -2.44 12.99
C ALA A 16 -11.24 -1.55 14.22
N ALA A 17 -10.31 -0.61 14.14
CA ALA A 17 -10.26 0.51 15.07
C ALA A 17 -11.26 1.55 14.57
N SER A 18 -12.52 1.43 14.99
CA SER A 18 -13.44 2.54 15.03
C SER A 18 -12.93 3.51 16.09
N GLY A 19 -12.21 4.52 15.65
CA GLY A 19 -11.77 5.61 16.48
C GLY A 19 -11.50 6.81 15.60
N SER A 20 -12.51 7.66 15.42
CA SER A 20 -12.35 9.01 14.91
C SER A 20 -11.47 9.78 15.89
N SER A 21 -10.16 9.71 15.75
CA SER A 21 -9.24 10.62 16.41
C SER A 21 -8.88 11.71 15.41
N ASN A 22 -9.56 12.85 15.54
CA ASN A 22 -9.06 14.13 15.07
C ASN A 22 -7.71 14.36 15.75
N VAL A 23 -6.62 13.90 15.16
CA VAL A 23 -5.29 14.28 15.62
C VAL A 23 -5.08 15.72 15.18
N LYS A 24 -5.44 16.65 16.04
CA LYS A 24 -4.97 18.03 15.98
C LYS A 24 -3.45 17.96 16.04
N PHE A 25 -2.78 18.42 14.98
CA PHE A 25 -1.34 18.67 14.99
C PHE A 25 -1.02 19.63 16.14
N GLY A 26 -0.55 19.11 17.27
CA GLY A 26 -0.10 19.86 18.44
C GLY A 26 1.40 20.17 18.43
N ILE A 27 2.07 20.07 17.28
CA ILE A 27 3.50 20.36 17.11
C ILE A 27 3.62 21.37 15.98
N ALA A 28 4.42 22.43 16.19
CA ALA A 28 4.75 23.38 15.14
C ALA A 28 5.26 22.63 13.90
N PRO A 29 4.77 22.97 12.68
CA PRO A 29 5.16 22.26 11.48
C PRO A 29 6.68 22.34 11.31
N THR A 30 7.35 21.20 11.30
CA THR A 30 8.76 21.10 10.95
C THR A 30 8.93 21.40 9.47
N SER A 31 10.14 21.74 9.02
CA SER A 31 10.42 21.91 7.60
C SER A 31 10.10 20.65 6.78
N ALA A 32 10.26 19.47 7.39
CA ALA A 32 9.91 18.17 6.81
C ALA A 32 8.39 18.02 6.61
N SER A 33 7.58 18.30 7.65
CA SER A 33 6.12 18.24 7.54
C SER A 33 5.56 19.25 6.55
N ALA A 34 6.13 20.44 6.48
CA ALA A 34 5.74 21.47 5.49
C ALA A 34 6.02 20.99 4.06
N ARG A 35 7.16 20.33 3.81
CA ARG A 35 7.51 19.78 2.50
C ARG A 35 6.58 18.62 2.10
N ALA A 36 6.34 17.68 2.99
CA ALA A 36 5.43 16.57 2.76
C ALA A 36 4.01 17.05 2.43
N MET A 37 3.51 18.04 3.18
CA MET A 37 2.19 18.62 2.92
C MET A 37 2.13 19.38 1.60
N ALA A 38 3.19 20.07 1.20
CA ALA A 38 3.28 20.75 -0.09
C ALA A 38 3.22 19.74 -1.24
N HIS A 39 4.03 18.66 -1.18
CA HIS A 39 3.99 17.58 -2.14
C HIS A 39 2.60 16.93 -2.20
N PHE A 40 1.97 16.67 -1.05
CA PHE A 40 0.63 16.10 -1.00
C PHE A 40 -0.41 16.99 -1.69
N LYS A 41 -0.42 18.29 -1.40
CA LYS A 41 -1.33 19.25 -2.02
C LYS A 41 -1.15 19.35 -3.53
N GLU A 42 0.08 19.26 -4.01
CA GLU A 42 0.39 19.31 -5.44
C GLU A 42 -0.11 18.07 -6.17
N ASN A 43 0.11 16.88 -5.60
CA ASN A 43 -0.16 15.61 -6.27
C ASN A 43 -1.54 15.00 -5.97
N PHE A 44 -2.17 15.42 -4.87
CA PHE A 44 -3.46 14.89 -4.39
C PHE A 44 -4.47 16.02 -4.08
N ALA A 45 -4.48 17.09 -4.88
CA ALA A 45 -5.33 18.28 -4.67
C ALA A 45 -6.83 17.96 -4.61
N TRP A 46 -7.26 16.83 -5.18
CA TRP A 46 -8.64 16.35 -5.20
C TRP A 46 -9.08 15.66 -3.90
N VAL A 47 -8.13 15.31 -3.01
CA VAL A 47 -8.43 14.65 -1.73
C VAL A 47 -8.97 15.67 -0.74
N GLN A 48 -10.17 15.41 -0.21
CA GLN A 48 -10.84 16.30 0.76
C GLN A 48 -10.51 15.92 2.20
N GLU A 49 -10.41 14.64 2.48
CA GLU A 49 -10.16 14.12 3.83
C GLU A 49 -8.87 13.30 3.85
N VAL A 50 -7.93 13.70 4.69
CA VAL A 50 -6.66 13.03 4.89
C VAL A 50 -6.26 13.04 6.35
N THR A 51 -5.76 11.90 6.83
CA THR A 51 -5.24 11.76 8.20
C THR A 51 -3.73 11.60 8.13
N TRP A 52 -3.00 12.42 8.90
CA TRP A 52 -1.54 12.40 8.97
C TRP A 52 -1.06 11.67 10.22
N PHE A 53 0.01 10.90 10.04
CA PHE A 53 0.69 10.15 11.08
C PHE A 53 2.17 10.53 11.06
N ASN A 54 2.73 10.74 12.25
CA ASN A 54 4.15 11.05 12.43
C ASN A 54 4.76 9.96 13.30
N GLU A 55 5.76 9.29 12.79
CA GLU A 55 6.53 8.24 13.46
C GLU A 55 7.99 8.73 13.62
N PRO A 56 8.81 8.11 14.49
CA PRO A 56 10.17 8.61 14.76
C PRO A 56 11.03 8.82 13.52
N ASP A 57 10.94 7.91 12.54
CA ASP A 57 11.80 7.88 11.36
C ASP A 57 11.08 8.18 10.04
N ASN A 58 9.75 8.39 10.08
CA ASN A 58 8.96 8.62 8.88
C ASN A 58 7.65 9.35 9.18
N MET A 59 7.06 9.87 8.14
CA MET A 59 5.74 10.47 8.17
C MET A 59 4.89 9.85 7.06
N TYR A 60 3.63 9.61 7.31
CA TYR A 60 2.72 9.17 6.25
C TYR A 60 1.33 9.78 6.43
N CYS A 61 0.58 9.80 5.35
CA CYS A 61 -0.83 10.14 5.40
C CYS A 61 -1.70 9.06 4.76
N VAL A 62 -2.94 9.01 5.20
CA VAL A 62 -3.94 8.03 4.76
C VAL A 62 -5.18 8.75 4.25
N PHE A 63 -5.65 8.36 3.08
CA PHE A 63 -6.93 8.80 2.54
C PHE A 63 -7.62 7.67 1.75
N HIS A 64 -8.91 7.82 1.55
CA HIS A 64 -9.74 6.86 0.83
C HIS A 64 -10.15 7.40 -0.55
N GLN A 65 -10.15 6.51 -1.53
CA GLN A 65 -10.68 6.76 -2.87
C GLN A 65 -11.61 5.60 -3.25
N GLY A 66 -12.89 5.76 -3.03
CA GLY A 66 -13.85 4.65 -3.16
C GLY A 66 -13.49 3.51 -2.20
N ASN A 67 -13.23 2.33 -2.74
CA ASN A 67 -12.82 1.14 -1.97
C ASN A 67 -11.29 0.97 -1.85
N MET A 68 -10.52 1.98 -2.27
CA MET A 68 -9.07 1.99 -2.16
C MET A 68 -8.62 2.77 -0.93
N VAL A 69 -7.67 2.22 -0.20
CA VAL A 69 -6.97 2.89 0.91
C VAL A 69 -5.58 3.28 0.42
N ASN A 70 -5.30 4.57 0.40
CA ASN A 70 -4.01 5.12 -0.02
C ASN A 70 -3.20 5.53 1.21
N ARG A 71 -1.95 5.10 1.28
CA ARG A 71 -0.96 5.53 2.28
C ARG A 71 0.23 6.11 1.55
N VAL A 72 0.49 7.39 1.76
CA VAL A 72 1.60 8.12 1.13
C VAL A 72 2.70 8.30 2.16
N PHE A 73 3.86 7.73 1.91
CA PHE A 73 4.99 7.68 2.82
C PHE A 73 6.06 8.71 2.45
N TYR A 74 6.57 9.39 3.46
CA TYR A 74 7.64 10.39 3.39
C TYR A 74 8.76 10.02 4.36
N ASP A 75 9.98 10.37 4.02
CA ASP A 75 11.13 10.22 4.92
C ASP A 75 11.15 11.30 6.03
N GLU A 76 12.14 11.22 6.89
CA GLU A 76 12.40 12.17 7.97
C GLU A 76 12.62 13.62 7.50
N HIS A 77 12.93 13.81 6.22
CA HIS A 77 13.12 15.12 5.59
C HIS A 77 11.88 15.62 4.84
N GLY A 78 10.82 14.82 4.78
CA GLY A 78 9.55 15.12 4.10
C GLY A 78 9.57 14.88 2.59
N TYR A 79 10.53 14.10 2.07
CA TYR A 79 10.53 13.66 0.68
C TYR A 79 9.67 12.41 0.49
N TRP A 80 8.85 12.42 -0.54
CA TRP A 80 8.03 11.28 -0.89
C TRP A 80 8.90 10.07 -1.23
N GLN A 81 8.56 8.93 -0.64
CA GLN A 81 9.25 7.67 -0.85
C GLN A 81 8.45 6.72 -1.72
N TYR A 82 7.20 6.50 -1.35
CA TYR A 82 6.28 5.65 -2.11
C TYR A 82 4.83 5.86 -1.64
N THR A 83 3.91 5.39 -2.47
CA THR A 83 2.49 5.29 -2.12
C THR A 83 2.09 3.83 -2.13
N LEU A 84 1.51 3.35 -1.02
CA LEU A 84 0.90 2.04 -0.89
C LEU A 84 -0.61 2.16 -1.08
N ILE A 85 -1.15 1.51 -2.10
CA ILE A 85 -2.56 1.48 -2.41
C ILE A 85 -3.09 0.08 -2.15
N SER A 86 -4.03 -0.04 -1.23
CA SER A 86 -4.64 -1.31 -0.83
C SER A 86 -6.08 -1.37 -1.31
N TYR A 87 -6.45 -2.44 -2.04
CA TYR A 87 -7.79 -2.54 -2.62
C TYR A 87 -8.24 -3.99 -2.88
N PRO A 88 -9.57 -4.21 -3.02
CA PRO A 88 -10.11 -5.52 -3.36
C PRO A 88 -9.82 -5.89 -4.83
N PRO A 89 -9.89 -7.18 -5.18
CA PRO A 89 -9.59 -7.68 -6.54
C PRO A 89 -10.46 -7.07 -7.64
N SER A 90 -11.63 -6.53 -7.30
CA SER A 90 -12.53 -5.86 -8.26
C SER A 90 -11.90 -4.63 -8.91
N SER A 91 -10.95 -3.99 -8.23
CA SER A 91 -10.25 -2.79 -8.70
C SER A 91 -8.93 -3.10 -9.42
N LEU A 92 -8.53 -4.38 -9.46
CA LEU A 92 -7.33 -4.81 -10.17
C LEU A 92 -7.54 -4.73 -11.69
N THR A 93 -6.54 -4.23 -12.42
CA THR A 93 -6.61 -4.14 -13.88
C THR A 93 -6.77 -5.53 -14.52
N LYS A 94 -7.50 -5.58 -15.63
CA LYS A 94 -7.73 -6.82 -16.36
C LYS A 94 -6.42 -7.52 -16.73
N THR A 95 -5.44 -6.76 -17.22
CA THR A 95 -4.12 -7.29 -17.64
C THR A 95 -3.41 -8.02 -16.51
N ILE A 96 -3.31 -7.40 -15.33
CA ILE A 96 -2.66 -8.03 -14.17
C ILE A 96 -3.45 -9.24 -13.69
N LYS A 97 -4.78 -9.13 -13.66
CA LYS A 97 -5.65 -10.24 -13.27
C LYS A 97 -5.48 -11.46 -14.20
N GLU A 98 -5.47 -11.27 -15.51
CA GLU A 98 -5.25 -12.33 -16.49
C GLU A 98 -3.86 -12.94 -16.36
N LYS A 99 -2.82 -12.12 -16.18
CA LYS A 99 -1.46 -12.59 -15.94
C LYS A 99 -1.38 -13.53 -14.73
N ILE A 100 -2.08 -13.20 -13.64
CA ILE A 100 -2.14 -14.05 -12.43
C ILE A 100 -2.88 -15.36 -12.72
N LEU A 101 -4.10 -15.28 -13.25
CA LEU A 101 -4.95 -16.44 -13.45
C LEU A 101 -4.37 -17.46 -14.45
N ASN A 102 -3.63 -16.98 -15.46
CA ASN A 102 -2.93 -17.85 -16.41
C ASN A 102 -1.80 -18.67 -15.77
N ASN A 103 -1.17 -18.14 -14.69
CA ASN A 103 -0.09 -18.83 -14.00
C ASN A 103 -0.56 -19.60 -12.75
N PHE A 104 -1.69 -19.20 -12.16
CA PHE A 104 -2.21 -19.75 -10.91
C PHE A 104 -3.70 -20.09 -11.06
N GLY A 105 -4.03 -20.96 -12.03
CA GLY A 105 -5.38 -21.48 -12.20
C GLY A 105 -5.86 -22.17 -10.92
N GLY A 106 -7.10 -21.94 -10.52
CA GLY A 106 -7.68 -22.51 -9.30
C GLY A 106 -7.46 -21.69 -8.02
N TYR A 107 -6.71 -20.57 -8.10
CA TYR A 107 -6.62 -19.62 -7.01
C TYR A 107 -7.60 -18.45 -7.20
N LYS A 108 -8.17 -18.00 -6.08
CA LYS A 108 -8.98 -16.78 -6.01
C LYS A 108 -8.12 -15.64 -5.43
N ILE A 109 -8.03 -14.53 -6.13
CA ILE A 109 -7.38 -13.32 -5.60
C ILE A 109 -8.25 -12.77 -4.48
N THR A 110 -7.66 -12.49 -3.31
CA THR A 110 -8.37 -12.01 -2.12
C THR A 110 -8.06 -10.56 -1.82
N TYR A 111 -6.84 -10.10 -2.07
CA TYR A 111 -6.42 -8.75 -1.73
C TYR A 111 -5.23 -8.29 -2.59
N VAL A 112 -5.15 -6.98 -2.81
CA VAL A 112 -4.10 -6.34 -3.60
C VAL A 112 -3.48 -5.19 -2.82
N ASN A 113 -2.16 -5.19 -2.75
CA ASN A 113 -1.34 -4.05 -2.38
C ASN A 113 -0.51 -3.63 -3.59
N GLU A 114 -0.69 -2.41 -4.04
CA GLU A 114 0.07 -1.80 -5.12
C GLU A 114 1.00 -0.73 -4.55
N ILE A 115 2.29 -0.80 -4.87
CA ILE A 115 3.31 0.13 -4.42
C ILE A 115 3.78 0.93 -5.62
N ARG A 116 3.67 2.24 -5.52
CA ARG A 116 4.15 3.21 -6.53
C ARG A 116 5.26 4.04 -5.93
N SER A 117 6.37 4.14 -6.63
CA SER A 117 7.51 5.00 -6.29
C SER A 117 8.01 5.72 -7.53
N GLU A 118 8.80 6.78 -7.31
CA GLU A 118 9.36 7.55 -8.41
C GLU A 118 10.31 6.69 -9.27
N ASN A 119 10.23 6.85 -10.58
CA ASN A 119 11.10 6.19 -11.57
C ASN A 119 11.07 4.65 -11.60
N TYR A 120 10.11 4.01 -10.94
CA TYR A 120 9.95 2.55 -10.95
C TYR A 120 8.55 2.15 -11.40
N GLU A 121 8.46 1.02 -12.08
CA GLU A 121 7.17 0.41 -12.38
C GLU A 121 6.45 0.00 -11.08
N PRO A 122 5.10 0.04 -11.07
CA PRO A 122 4.35 -0.40 -9.91
C PRO A 122 4.68 -1.84 -9.51
N VAL A 123 4.81 -2.07 -8.21
CA VAL A 123 4.97 -3.40 -7.64
C VAL A 123 3.64 -3.82 -7.03
N TYR A 124 3.14 -4.97 -7.44
CA TYR A 124 1.93 -5.57 -6.89
C TYR A 124 2.28 -6.70 -5.94
N MET A 125 1.74 -6.65 -4.74
CA MET A 125 1.73 -7.77 -3.79
C MET A 125 0.30 -8.30 -3.74
N ILE A 126 0.11 -9.49 -4.26
CA ILE A 126 -1.21 -10.09 -4.46
C ILE A 126 -1.38 -11.26 -3.50
N SER A 127 -2.39 -11.18 -2.65
CA SER A 127 -2.83 -12.31 -1.83
C SER A 127 -3.89 -13.10 -2.59
N MET A 128 -3.73 -14.41 -2.62
CA MET A 128 -4.68 -15.34 -3.25
C MET A 128 -4.75 -16.65 -2.49
N GLU A 129 -5.85 -17.36 -2.64
CA GLU A 129 -6.10 -18.62 -1.95
C GLU A 129 -6.85 -19.62 -2.82
N ASN A 130 -6.68 -20.89 -2.48
CA ASN A 130 -7.53 -21.99 -2.90
C ASN A 130 -8.00 -22.79 -1.65
N GLU A 131 -8.49 -24.02 -1.83
CA GLU A 131 -8.94 -24.85 -0.70
C GLU A 131 -7.81 -25.17 0.28
N ASP A 132 -6.60 -25.42 -0.22
CA ASP A 132 -5.48 -25.95 0.56
C ASP A 132 -4.46 -24.87 0.99
N ASN A 133 -4.28 -23.82 0.18
CA ASN A 133 -3.16 -22.92 0.32
C ASN A 133 -3.56 -21.43 0.26
N ILE A 134 -2.73 -20.61 0.93
CA ILE A 134 -2.68 -19.16 0.76
C ILE A 134 -1.34 -18.80 0.13
N LYS A 135 -1.35 -18.04 -0.96
CA LYS A 135 -0.14 -17.54 -1.61
C LYS A 135 -0.08 -16.03 -1.59
N ILE A 136 1.14 -15.51 -1.47
CA ILE A 136 1.45 -14.10 -1.75
C ILE A 136 2.43 -14.09 -2.92
N ILE A 137 2.04 -13.41 -3.99
CA ILE A 137 2.90 -13.21 -5.17
C ILE A 137 3.28 -11.75 -5.30
N ARG A 138 4.49 -11.52 -5.80
CA ARG A 138 5.00 -10.20 -6.20
C ARG A 138 5.02 -10.13 -7.71
N ILE A 139 4.51 -9.04 -8.28
CA ILE A 139 4.59 -8.72 -9.70
C ILE A 139 5.23 -7.35 -9.86
N SER A 140 6.20 -7.24 -10.77
CA SER A 140 6.80 -5.96 -11.17
C SER A 140 7.19 -6.06 -12.64
N GLY A 141 6.53 -5.31 -13.51
CA GLY A 141 6.67 -5.49 -14.95
C GLY A 141 6.37 -6.92 -15.36
N ASP A 142 7.34 -7.57 -15.99
CA ASP A 142 7.21 -8.97 -16.42
C ASP A 142 7.63 -9.99 -15.34
N ASP A 143 8.30 -9.56 -14.29
CA ASP A 143 8.74 -10.44 -13.20
C ASP A 143 7.57 -10.82 -12.29
N MET A 144 7.44 -12.12 -12.02
CA MET A 144 6.44 -12.68 -11.12
C MET A 144 7.08 -13.71 -10.20
N GLN A 145 6.97 -13.50 -8.89
CA GLN A 145 7.60 -14.34 -7.87
C GLN A 145 6.60 -14.74 -6.79
N VAL A 146 6.60 -16.01 -6.41
CA VAL A 146 5.91 -16.47 -5.19
C VAL A 146 6.76 -16.06 -3.98
N LYS A 147 6.21 -15.24 -3.11
CA LYS A 147 6.86 -14.77 -1.88
C LYS A 147 6.50 -15.61 -0.67
N GLN A 148 5.28 -16.10 -0.63
CA GLN A 148 4.80 -16.99 0.42
C GLN A 148 3.87 -18.05 -0.18
N ASP A 149 3.94 -19.25 0.37
CA ASP A 149 3.05 -20.37 0.08
C ASP A 149 2.76 -21.12 1.38
N LEU A 150 1.60 -20.86 1.95
CA LEU A 150 1.20 -21.34 3.27
C LEU A 150 0.06 -22.34 3.13
N LYS A 151 0.18 -23.50 3.75
CA LYS A 151 -0.91 -24.45 3.86
C LYS A 151 -1.96 -23.93 4.86
N LYS A 152 -3.22 -24.10 4.50
CA LYS A 152 -4.32 -23.92 5.44
C LYS A 152 -4.32 -25.11 6.40
N GLY A 153 -4.50 -24.84 7.69
CA GLY A 153 -4.61 -25.87 8.72
C GLY A 153 -5.98 -26.54 8.72
#